data_8fe6db56233c3e5f56eaa539849ff336
#
_entry.id   8fe6db56233c3e5f56eaa539849ff336
#
_cell.length_a   1.000
_cell.length_b   1.000
_cell.length_c   1.000
_cell.angle_alpha   90.00
_cell.angle_beta   90.00
_cell.angle_gamma   90.00
#
_symmetry.space_group_name_H-M   'P 1'
#
loop_
_entity.id
_entity.type
_entity.pdbx_description
1 polymer ?
#
loop_
_entity_poly.entity_id
_entity_poly.type
_entity_poly.pdbx_seq_one_letter_code
_entity_poly.pdbx_strand_id
1 'polypeptide(L)'
;YTGGMSGSLSKYPYEGYTVNGFIPCGPENVDKLIAATLEELDKVRKNGPTAADLAKVKENWKKQYQENLKDNSYWMRQLQSSVENGINPADILTYESRVEALTVADLKAAANKYLDMKNYIQVVLNPEK
;
A
#
# COMPACT_ATOMS: atom_id res chain seq x y z
N TYR A 1 -3.42 -15.23 12.66
CA TYR A 1 -2.25 -14.33 12.56
C TYR A 1 -2.72 -12.98 12.04
N THR A 2 -2.31 -11.90 12.70
CA THR A 2 -2.61 -10.54 12.31
C THR A 2 -1.36 -9.92 11.68
N GLY A 3 -1.15 -10.17 10.42
CA GLY A 3 -0.10 -9.52 9.65
C GLY A 3 -0.66 -8.39 8.80
N GLY A 4 0.21 -7.54 8.32
CA GLY A 4 -0.16 -6.47 7.40
C GLY A 4 0.98 -6.06 6.50
N MET A 5 0.62 -5.53 5.35
CA MET A 5 1.56 -4.90 4.43
C MET A 5 1.22 -3.43 4.26
N SER A 6 2.23 -2.61 4.17
CA SER A 6 2.10 -1.17 3.92
C SER A 6 3.12 -0.72 2.88
N GLY A 7 2.75 0.28 2.09
CA GLY A 7 3.64 0.94 1.16
C GLY A 7 3.74 2.42 1.49
N SER A 8 4.91 2.99 1.28
CA SER A 8 5.14 4.42 1.38
C SER A 8 5.97 4.93 0.21
N LEU A 9 5.68 6.15 -0.19
CA LEU A 9 6.42 6.89 -1.20
C LEU A 9 7.10 8.07 -0.52
N SER A 10 8.35 8.33 -0.88
CA SER A 10 9.12 9.50 -0.48
C SER A 10 9.53 10.28 -1.72
N LYS A 11 9.41 11.60 -1.67
CA LYS A 11 9.90 12.49 -2.73
C LYS A 11 11.18 13.21 -2.30
N TYR A 12 11.34 13.47 -1.02
CA TYR A 12 12.47 14.20 -0.46
C TYR A 12 13.16 13.39 0.65
N PRO A 13 14.49 13.50 0.81
CA PRO A 13 15.46 14.20 -0.06
C PRO A 13 15.70 13.50 -1.39
N TYR A 14 15.28 12.24 -1.52
CA TYR A 14 15.38 11.43 -2.74
C TYR A 14 14.06 10.72 -3.01
N GLU A 15 13.72 10.59 -4.29
CA GLU A 15 12.57 9.78 -4.67
C GLU A 15 12.83 8.32 -4.33
N GLY A 16 11.87 7.71 -3.67
CA GLY A 16 11.97 6.32 -3.27
C GLY A 16 10.63 5.73 -2.86
N TYR A 17 10.61 4.43 -2.71
CA TYR A 17 9.47 3.72 -2.14
C TYR A 17 9.94 2.59 -1.23
N THR A 18 9.11 2.27 -0.28
CA THR A 18 9.28 1.09 0.57
C THR A 18 7.97 0.32 0.66
N VAL A 19 8.10 -1.01 0.64
CA VAL A 19 6.98 -1.91 0.96
C VAL A 19 7.41 -2.74 2.15
N ASN A 20 6.68 -2.64 3.24
CA ASN A 20 6.98 -3.35 4.48
C ASN A 20 5.88 -4.35 4.79
N GLY A 21 6.28 -5.57 5.15
CA GLY A 21 5.40 -6.59 5.71
C GLY A 21 5.78 -6.87 7.15
N PHE A 22 4.81 -6.97 8.04
CA PHE A 22 4.99 -7.36 9.43
C PHE A 22 4.02 -8.49 9.78
N ILE A 23 4.55 -9.62 10.26
CA ILE A 23 3.77 -10.83 10.53
C ILE A 23 4.18 -11.38 11.90
N PRO A 24 3.46 -11.03 12.98
CA PRO A 24 3.67 -11.63 14.29
C PRO A 24 3.20 -13.08 14.28
N CYS A 25 4.08 -13.98 14.70
CA CYS A 25 3.78 -15.41 14.73
C CYS A 25 4.65 -16.15 15.76
N GLY A 26 4.30 -17.38 16.09
CA GLY A 26 5.17 -18.26 16.86
C GLY A 26 6.38 -18.69 16.03
N PRO A 27 7.54 -18.93 16.68
CA PRO A 27 8.79 -19.28 15.98
C PRO A 27 8.65 -20.46 15.02
N GLU A 28 7.82 -21.43 15.36
CA GLU A 28 7.56 -22.64 14.58
C GLU A 28 6.83 -22.39 13.24
N ASN A 29 6.24 -21.20 13.08
CA ASN A 29 5.47 -20.83 11.88
C ASN A 29 6.20 -19.86 10.95
N VAL A 30 7.39 -19.40 11.34
CA VAL A 30 8.11 -18.34 10.61
C VAL A 30 8.34 -18.72 9.15
N ASP A 31 8.99 -19.84 8.88
CA ASP A 31 9.35 -20.26 7.52
C ASP A 31 8.09 -20.47 6.65
N LYS A 32 7.05 -21.06 7.23
CA LYS A 32 5.77 -21.28 6.55
C LYS A 32 5.10 -19.96 6.15
N LEU A 33 5.11 -18.99 7.05
CA LEU A 33 4.47 -17.70 6.77
C LEU A 33 5.28 -16.85 5.82
N ILE A 34 6.59 -16.90 5.85
CA ILE A 34 7.45 -16.27 4.85
C ILE A 34 7.14 -16.85 3.47
N ALA A 35 7.17 -18.18 3.33
CA ALA A 35 6.88 -18.82 2.05
C ALA A 35 5.48 -18.47 1.54
N ALA A 36 4.46 -18.50 2.39
CA ALA A 36 3.10 -18.11 2.03
C ALA A 36 3.01 -16.65 1.59
N THR A 37 3.71 -15.74 2.28
CA THR A 37 3.72 -14.32 1.92
C THR A 37 4.35 -14.09 0.55
N LEU A 38 5.49 -14.72 0.29
CA LEU A 38 6.16 -14.62 -1.01
C LEU A 38 5.30 -15.20 -2.14
N GLU A 39 4.61 -16.31 -1.88
CA GLU A 39 3.67 -16.91 -2.83
C GLU A 39 2.49 -15.97 -3.16
N GLU A 40 1.89 -15.33 -2.14
CA GLU A 40 0.80 -14.38 -2.34
C GLU A 40 1.26 -13.14 -3.12
N LEU A 41 2.44 -12.60 -2.82
CA LEU A 41 3.03 -11.51 -3.60
C LEU A 41 3.23 -11.90 -5.07
N ASP A 42 3.71 -13.10 -5.33
CA ASP A 42 3.90 -13.60 -6.69
C ASP A 42 2.55 -13.80 -7.42
N LYS A 43 1.52 -14.26 -6.72
CA LYS A 43 0.15 -14.34 -7.25
C LYS A 43 -0.38 -12.96 -7.67
N VAL A 44 -0.20 -11.94 -6.84
CA VAL A 44 -0.63 -10.57 -7.16
C VAL A 44 0.15 -10.02 -8.36
N ARG A 45 1.44 -10.29 -8.48
CA ARG A 45 2.24 -9.89 -9.63
C ARG A 45 1.79 -10.58 -10.92
N LYS A 46 1.48 -11.87 -10.87
CA LYS A 46 1.08 -12.67 -12.04
C LYS A 46 -0.34 -12.38 -12.49
N ASN A 47 -1.26 -12.28 -11.54
CA ASN A 47 -2.68 -12.27 -11.82
C ASN A 47 -3.35 -10.91 -11.57
N GLY A 48 -2.74 -10.05 -10.72
CA GLY A 48 -3.40 -8.91 -10.12
C GLY A 48 -4.32 -9.34 -8.96
N PRO A 49 -4.94 -8.39 -8.26
CA PRO A 49 -5.99 -8.69 -7.28
C PRO A 49 -7.27 -9.16 -7.98
N THR A 50 -8.18 -9.79 -7.23
CA THR A 50 -9.50 -10.08 -7.78
C THR A 50 -10.32 -8.81 -7.98
N ALA A 51 -11.27 -8.82 -8.92
CA ALA A 51 -12.18 -7.70 -9.12
C ALA A 51 -13.01 -7.39 -7.85
N ALA A 52 -13.36 -8.43 -7.09
CA ALA A 52 -14.08 -8.29 -5.82
C ALA A 52 -13.23 -7.60 -4.74
N ASP A 53 -11.93 -7.93 -4.65
CA ASP A 53 -11.04 -7.28 -3.70
C ASP A 53 -10.78 -5.82 -4.08
N LEU A 54 -10.59 -5.53 -5.36
CA LEU A 54 -10.47 -4.16 -5.84
C LEU A 54 -11.73 -3.34 -5.52
N ALA A 55 -12.93 -3.90 -5.72
CA ALA A 55 -14.18 -3.21 -5.42
C ALA A 55 -14.29 -2.86 -3.93
N LYS A 56 -13.98 -3.80 -3.03
CA LYS A 56 -13.95 -3.57 -1.58
C LYS A 56 -12.96 -2.47 -1.18
N VAL A 57 -11.75 -2.51 -1.74
CA VAL A 57 -10.72 -1.50 -1.46
C VAL A 57 -11.17 -0.12 -1.93
N LYS A 58 -11.74 0.00 -3.13
CA LYS A 58 -12.28 1.25 -3.65
C LYS A 58 -13.37 1.83 -2.75
N GLU A 59 -14.30 0.99 -2.31
CA GLU A 59 -15.37 1.39 -1.39
C GLU A 59 -14.81 1.92 -0.08
N ASN A 60 -13.87 1.20 0.54
CA ASN A 60 -13.22 1.63 1.78
C ASN A 60 -12.45 2.95 1.60
N TRP A 61 -11.71 3.12 0.51
CA TRP A 61 -10.96 4.35 0.25
C TRP A 61 -11.88 5.55 0.02
N LYS A 62 -12.97 5.38 -0.71
CA LYS A 62 -13.97 6.45 -0.90
C LYS A 62 -14.64 6.83 0.41
N LYS A 63 -15.03 5.84 1.22
CA LYS A 63 -15.60 6.10 2.54
C LYS A 63 -14.63 6.85 3.45
N GLN A 64 -13.37 6.39 3.53
CA GLN A 64 -12.35 7.06 4.32
C GLN A 64 -12.09 8.50 3.85
N TYR A 65 -12.07 8.72 2.54
CA TYR A 65 -11.93 10.06 1.98
C TYR A 65 -13.08 10.98 2.38
N GLN A 66 -14.33 10.52 2.31
CA GLN A 66 -15.50 11.28 2.72
C GLN A 66 -15.46 11.64 4.23
N GLU A 67 -14.98 10.73 5.08
CA GLU A 67 -14.76 11.04 6.50
C GLU A 67 -13.62 12.06 6.68
N ASN A 68 -12.53 11.89 5.97
CA ASN A 68 -11.37 12.78 6.04
C ASN A 68 -11.71 14.22 5.62
N LEU A 69 -12.62 14.43 4.66
CA LEU A 69 -13.03 15.77 4.23
C LEU A 69 -13.68 16.59 5.35
N LYS A 70 -14.15 15.96 6.42
CA LYS A 70 -14.74 16.62 7.59
C LYS A 70 -13.68 17.09 8.61
N ASP A 71 -12.42 16.68 8.43
CA ASP A 71 -11.33 16.96 9.36
C ASP A 71 -10.41 18.08 8.84
N ASN A 72 -10.30 19.17 9.61
CA ASN A 72 -9.43 20.30 9.30
C ASN A 72 -7.94 19.88 9.20
N SER A 73 -7.48 18.92 10.01
CA SER A 73 -6.11 18.43 9.94
C SER A 73 -5.82 17.66 8.65
N TYR A 74 -6.82 17.03 8.07
CA TYR A 74 -6.68 16.44 6.74
C TYR A 74 -6.42 17.52 5.68
N TRP A 75 -7.23 18.57 5.67
CA TRP A 75 -7.06 19.70 4.73
C TRP A 75 -5.70 20.36 4.89
N MET A 76 -5.29 20.65 6.11
CA MET A 76 -3.96 21.22 6.39
C MET A 76 -2.86 20.38 5.77
N ARG A 77 -2.83 19.07 6.07
CA ARG A 77 -1.81 18.16 5.54
C ARG A 77 -1.82 18.07 4.01
N GLN A 78 -3.01 17.99 3.39
CA GLN A 78 -3.13 17.90 1.95
C GLN A 78 -2.68 19.17 1.24
N LEU A 79 -3.09 20.34 1.74
CA LEU A 79 -2.68 21.64 1.20
C LEU A 79 -1.16 21.85 1.36
N GLN A 80 -0.62 21.57 2.54
CA GLN A 80 0.83 21.64 2.77
C GLN A 80 1.58 20.74 1.79
N SER A 81 1.20 19.47 1.69
CA SER A 81 1.80 18.51 0.77
C SER A 81 1.68 18.96 -0.70
N SER A 82 0.56 19.56 -1.07
CA SER A 82 0.38 20.09 -2.44
C SER A 82 1.38 21.20 -2.74
N VAL A 83 1.56 22.14 -1.82
CA VAL A 83 2.53 23.24 -1.96
C VAL A 83 3.96 22.70 -2.02
N GLU A 84 4.33 21.84 -1.08
CA GLU A 84 5.67 21.25 -1.00
C GLU A 84 6.06 20.45 -2.24
N ASN A 85 5.09 19.79 -2.85
CA ASN A 85 5.30 18.93 -4.02
C ASN A 85 4.98 19.59 -5.36
N GLY A 86 4.56 20.84 -5.37
CA GLY A 86 4.16 21.54 -6.59
C GLY A 86 2.93 20.92 -7.29
N ILE A 87 2.01 20.35 -6.50
CA ILE A 87 0.78 19.71 -6.98
C ILE A 87 -0.37 20.72 -6.88
N ASN A 88 -1.29 20.71 -7.85
CA ASN A 88 -2.47 21.55 -7.78
C ASN A 88 -3.33 21.16 -6.57
N PRO A 89 -3.61 22.06 -5.61
CA PRO A 89 -4.46 21.75 -4.46
C PRO A 89 -5.87 21.28 -4.83
N ALA A 90 -6.41 21.70 -5.98
CA ALA A 90 -7.70 21.22 -6.47
C ALA A 90 -7.73 19.70 -6.75
N ASP A 91 -6.58 19.06 -6.91
CA ASP A 91 -6.49 17.61 -7.12
C ASP A 91 -6.94 16.80 -5.90
N ILE A 92 -7.04 17.44 -4.73
CA ILE A 92 -7.64 16.84 -3.54
C ILE A 92 -9.07 16.39 -3.86
N LEU A 93 -9.83 17.22 -4.57
CA LEU A 93 -11.23 16.95 -4.90
C LEU A 93 -11.43 15.90 -6.01
N THR A 94 -10.37 15.52 -6.72
CA THR A 94 -10.43 14.49 -7.77
C THR A 94 -10.15 13.08 -7.24
N TYR A 95 -9.96 12.91 -5.93
CA TYR A 95 -9.56 11.63 -5.35
C TYR A 95 -10.52 10.49 -5.69
N GLU A 96 -11.83 10.68 -5.53
CA GLU A 96 -12.83 9.64 -5.82
C GLU A 96 -12.83 9.22 -7.28
N SER A 97 -12.75 10.16 -8.22
CA SER A 97 -12.70 9.85 -9.64
C SER A 97 -11.44 9.07 -10.01
N ARG A 98 -10.31 9.42 -9.40
CA ARG A 98 -9.05 8.67 -9.57
C ARG A 98 -9.13 7.24 -9.01
N VAL A 99 -9.73 7.08 -7.83
CA VAL A 99 -9.97 5.75 -7.24
C VAL A 99 -10.89 4.93 -8.14
N GLU A 100 -11.96 5.54 -8.66
CA GLU A 100 -12.90 4.83 -9.54
C GLU A 100 -12.26 4.37 -10.85
N ALA A 101 -11.36 5.17 -11.40
CA ALA A 101 -10.64 4.85 -12.64
C ALA A 101 -9.66 3.67 -12.52
N LEU A 102 -9.22 3.29 -11.30
CA LEU A 102 -8.27 2.18 -11.11
C LEU A 102 -8.84 0.87 -11.62
N THR A 103 -8.02 0.12 -12.33
CA THR A 103 -8.37 -1.22 -12.84
C THR A 103 -7.48 -2.31 -12.22
N VAL A 104 -7.89 -3.56 -12.34
CA VAL A 104 -7.05 -4.72 -11.97
C VAL A 104 -5.74 -4.72 -12.75
N ALA A 105 -5.78 -4.30 -14.02
CA ALA A 105 -4.59 -4.21 -14.87
C ALA A 105 -3.58 -3.18 -14.34
N ASP A 106 -4.06 -2.02 -13.85
CA ASP A 106 -3.20 -1.00 -13.25
C ASP A 106 -2.50 -1.52 -12.00
N LEU A 107 -3.25 -2.20 -11.13
CA LEU A 107 -2.69 -2.77 -9.90
C LEU A 107 -1.70 -3.91 -10.20
N LYS A 108 -1.96 -4.74 -11.21
CA LYS A 108 -1.02 -5.75 -11.66
C LYS A 108 0.26 -5.11 -12.21
N ALA A 109 0.15 -4.06 -13.02
CA ALA A 109 1.28 -3.32 -13.54
C ALA A 109 2.12 -2.69 -12.41
N ALA A 110 1.46 -2.07 -11.43
CA ALA A 110 2.10 -1.52 -10.25
C ALA A 110 2.81 -2.61 -9.42
N ALA A 111 2.17 -3.75 -9.18
CA ALA A 111 2.78 -4.87 -8.47
C ALA A 111 4.05 -5.37 -9.17
N ASN A 112 4.04 -5.49 -10.49
CA ASN A 112 5.23 -5.89 -11.24
C ASN A 112 6.34 -4.85 -11.20
N LYS A 113 5.99 -3.57 -11.11
CA LYS A 113 6.96 -2.46 -11.04
C LYS A 113 7.60 -2.33 -9.65
N TYR A 114 6.80 -2.45 -8.58
CA TYR A 114 7.21 -2.08 -7.24
C TYR A 114 7.47 -3.25 -6.30
N LEU A 115 7.01 -4.46 -6.61
CA LEU A 115 7.30 -5.66 -5.83
C LEU A 115 8.42 -6.45 -6.52
N ASP A 116 9.62 -5.88 -6.58
CA ASP A 116 10.78 -6.61 -7.10
C ASP A 116 11.29 -7.61 -6.06
N MET A 117 11.00 -8.89 -6.33
CA MET A 117 11.38 -10.00 -5.45
C MET A 117 12.89 -10.27 -5.41
N LYS A 118 13.70 -9.48 -6.13
CA LYS A 118 15.17 -9.58 -6.12
C LYS A 118 15.80 -8.60 -5.11
N ASN A 119 15.05 -7.62 -4.65
CA ASN A 119 15.52 -6.57 -3.77
C ASN A 119 14.63 -6.48 -2.53
N TYR A 120 14.78 -7.44 -1.61
CA TYR A 120 14.10 -7.41 -0.32
C TYR A 120 15.00 -7.87 0.81
N ILE A 121 14.69 -7.45 2.02
CA ILE A 121 15.36 -7.85 3.25
C ILE A 121 14.34 -8.59 4.11
N GLN A 122 14.75 -9.73 4.65
CA GLN A 122 13.97 -10.50 5.61
C GLN A 122 14.64 -10.42 6.96
N VAL A 123 13.88 -10.04 7.97
CA VAL A 123 14.35 -9.99 9.36
C VAL A 123 13.43 -10.84 10.22
N VAL A 124 14.01 -11.72 11.03
CA VAL A 124 13.29 -12.56 12.00
C VAL A 124 13.78 -12.23 13.39
N LEU A 125 12.85 -11.84 14.26
CA LEU A 125 13.12 -11.60 15.67
C LEU A 125 12.54 -12.78 16.48
N ASN A 126 13.42 -13.58 17.07
CA ASN A 126 13.03 -14.66 17.94
C ASN A 126 13.00 -14.19 19.41
N PRO A 127 12.15 -14.78 20.27
CA PRO A 127 12.19 -14.51 21.69
C PRO A 127 13.54 -14.92 22.29
N GLU A 128 13.99 -14.18 23.28
CA GLU A 128 15.15 -14.58 24.10
C GLU A 128 14.86 -15.92 24.78
N LYS A 129 15.91 -16.76 24.90
CA LYS A 129 15.82 -18.06 25.58
C LYS A 129 15.90 -17.88 27.07
#